data_ae9e2609443eb8f0c1ca80f47f686622
#
_entry.id   ae9e2609443eb8f0c1ca80f47f686622
#
_cell.length_a   1.000
_cell.length_b   1.000
_cell.length_c   1.000
_cell.angle_alpha   90.00
_cell.angle_beta   90.00
_cell.angle_gamma   90.00
#
_symmetry.space_group_name_H-M   'P 1'
#
loop_
_entity.id
_entity.type
_entity.pdbx_description
1 polymer ?
#
loop_
_entity_poly.entity_id
_entity_poly.type
_entity_poly.pdbx_seq_one_letter_code
_entity_poly.pdbx_strand_id
1 'polypeptide(L)'
;MAIDYSKEIETVNSITYEEFQENFYKPQIPVKIKNLLSDSRANAKWSPKFFKRHLSDLEVGVFDNNPELLDRSQKTAPHTMRFGDYIDMIEEKPTDARLHLFNVFKHMPDLVKDFEYPDIADRILKSLPFAFIGGEGSVARLHRDMDNSNVFLTEFWGRKKVVLFSP
;
A
#
# COMPACT_ATOMS: atom_id res chain seq x y z
N MET A 1 -5.94 27.78 -0.28
CA MET A 1 -4.46 27.65 -0.30
C MET A 1 -4.12 26.59 -1.34
N ALA A 2 -3.28 26.91 -2.33
CA ALA A 2 -2.86 25.90 -3.31
C ALA A 2 -1.81 24.97 -2.67
N ILE A 3 -1.92 23.66 -2.93
CA ILE A 3 -0.93 22.69 -2.46
C ILE A 3 0.34 22.90 -3.28
N ASP A 4 1.47 23.10 -2.61
CA ASP A 4 2.78 23.19 -3.25
C ASP A 4 3.31 21.77 -3.52
N TYR A 5 3.33 21.39 -4.79
CA TYR A 5 3.88 20.11 -5.25
C TYR A 5 5.37 20.20 -5.67
N SER A 6 6.03 21.33 -5.44
CA SER A 6 7.41 21.54 -5.87
C SER A 6 8.45 20.82 -4.99
N LYS A 7 8.05 20.46 -3.76
CA LYS A 7 8.92 19.70 -2.86
C LYS A 7 8.82 18.22 -3.16
N GLU A 8 9.88 17.68 -3.71
CA GLU A 8 10.00 16.25 -3.93
C GLU A 8 10.60 15.56 -2.69
N ILE A 9 10.14 14.32 -2.45
CA ILE A 9 10.73 13.46 -1.42
C ILE A 9 12.10 13.00 -1.93
N GLU A 10 13.10 13.06 -1.06
CA GLU A 10 14.44 12.56 -1.37
C GLU A 10 14.37 11.11 -1.86
N THR A 11 15.14 10.83 -2.92
CA THR A 11 15.17 9.51 -3.54
C THR A 11 16.59 8.97 -3.51
N VAL A 12 16.76 7.80 -2.89
CA VAL A 12 18.04 7.08 -2.82
C VAL A 12 17.94 5.74 -3.55
N ASN A 13 19.07 5.25 -4.07
CA ASN A 13 19.11 3.96 -4.74
C ASN A 13 19.37 2.81 -3.77
N SER A 14 20.14 3.07 -2.74
CA SER A 14 20.43 2.15 -1.63
C SER A 14 20.69 2.97 -0.37
N ILE A 15 20.56 2.35 0.78
CA ILE A 15 20.78 2.98 2.08
C ILE A 15 21.14 1.91 3.10
N THR A 16 22.10 2.18 3.97
CA THR A 16 22.39 1.34 5.13
C THR A 16 21.39 1.56 6.25
N TYR A 17 21.35 0.66 7.20
CA TYR A 17 20.50 0.81 8.39
C TYR A 17 20.86 2.08 9.18
N GLU A 18 22.14 2.32 9.38
CA GLU A 18 22.66 3.47 10.12
C GLU A 18 22.29 4.79 9.44
N GLU A 19 22.51 4.88 8.13
CA GLU A 19 22.13 6.06 7.33
C GLU A 19 20.63 6.32 7.37
N PHE A 20 19.83 5.26 7.25
CA PHE A 20 18.38 5.38 7.36
C PHE A 20 17.95 5.89 8.73
N GLN A 21 18.52 5.35 9.80
CA GLN A 21 18.20 5.77 11.16
C GLN A 21 18.54 7.24 11.42
N GLU A 22 19.75 7.68 11.05
CA GLU A 22 20.22 9.03 11.37
C GLU A 22 19.59 10.10 10.46
N ASN A 23 19.43 9.82 9.18
CA ASN A 23 19.04 10.85 8.23
C ASN A 23 17.52 10.92 7.98
N PHE A 24 16.78 9.84 8.26
CA PHE A 24 15.36 9.77 7.91
C PHE A 24 14.46 9.36 9.08
N TYR A 25 14.79 8.26 9.76
CA TYR A 25 13.92 7.73 10.80
C TYR A 25 13.86 8.62 12.05
N LYS A 26 15.00 8.96 12.63
CA LYS A 26 15.05 9.83 13.82
C LYS A 26 14.51 11.23 13.57
N PRO A 27 14.88 11.91 12.46
CA PRO A 27 14.36 13.24 12.16
C PRO A 27 12.94 13.21 11.55
N GLN A 28 12.35 12.01 11.34
CA GLN A 28 11.01 11.84 10.75
C GLN A 28 10.88 12.43 9.34
N ILE A 29 11.90 12.25 8.52
CA ILE A 29 11.94 12.71 7.14
C ILE A 29 11.57 11.54 6.21
N PRO A 30 10.56 11.70 5.32
CA PRO A 30 10.22 10.66 4.38
C PRO A 30 11.30 10.47 3.32
N VAL A 31 11.53 9.23 2.90
CA VAL A 31 12.49 8.87 1.86
C VAL A 31 11.89 7.85 0.89
N LYS A 32 12.22 7.96 -0.37
CA LYS A 32 11.91 6.97 -1.40
C LYS A 32 13.17 6.16 -1.71
N ILE A 33 13.12 4.86 -1.45
CA ILE A 33 14.23 3.95 -1.73
C ILE A 33 13.87 3.15 -2.98
N LYS A 34 14.68 3.29 -4.03
CA LYS A 34 14.47 2.55 -5.28
C LYS A 34 14.99 1.13 -5.14
N ASN A 35 14.33 0.22 -5.83
CA ASN A 35 14.79 -1.16 -6.03
C ASN A 35 15.00 -1.99 -4.74
N LEU A 36 14.46 -1.54 -3.60
CA LEU A 36 14.68 -2.21 -2.31
C LEU A 36 14.24 -3.68 -2.32
N LEU A 37 13.20 -4.02 -3.07
CA LEU A 37 12.68 -5.38 -3.24
C LEU A 37 12.69 -5.85 -4.70
N SER A 38 13.51 -5.24 -5.58
CA SER A 38 13.53 -5.56 -7.02
C SER A 38 13.82 -7.03 -7.30
N ASP A 39 14.69 -7.64 -6.50
CA ASP A 39 15.16 -9.02 -6.68
C ASP A 39 14.28 -10.05 -5.94
N SER A 40 13.23 -9.57 -5.26
CA SER A 40 12.30 -10.44 -4.56
C SER A 40 11.43 -11.24 -5.53
N ARG A 41 11.04 -12.45 -5.11
CA ARG A 41 10.04 -13.24 -5.84
C ARG A 41 8.70 -12.51 -5.92
N ALA A 42 8.37 -11.70 -4.91
CA ALA A 42 7.17 -10.87 -4.90
C ALA A 42 7.13 -9.92 -6.09
N ASN A 43 8.24 -9.23 -6.37
CA ASN A 43 8.34 -8.31 -7.50
C ASN A 43 8.14 -8.99 -8.86
N ALA A 44 8.63 -10.22 -9.02
CA ALA A 44 8.49 -10.99 -10.24
C ALA A 44 7.10 -11.66 -10.41
N LYS A 45 6.42 -11.97 -9.30
CA LYS A 45 5.26 -12.85 -9.27
C LYS A 45 3.95 -12.11 -9.01
N TRP A 46 3.96 -11.11 -8.12
CA TRP A 46 2.74 -10.47 -7.67
C TRP A 46 2.21 -9.51 -8.72
N SER A 47 1.00 -9.74 -9.14
CA SER A 47 0.27 -8.94 -10.10
C SER A 47 -1.23 -9.10 -9.87
N PRO A 48 -2.10 -8.20 -10.37
CA PRO A 48 -3.55 -8.39 -10.32
C PRO A 48 -3.97 -9.76 -10.86
N LYS A 49 -3.41 -10.17 -11.99
CA LYS A 49 -3.67 -11.48 -12.62
C LYS A 49 -3.24 -12.66 -11.74
N PHE A 50 -2.11 -12.55 -11.05
CA PHE A 50 -1.66 -13.58 -10.12
C PHE A 50 -2.66 -13.73 -8.97
N PHE A 51 -3.01 -12.64 -8.31
CA PHE A 51 -3.95 -12.67 -7.18
C PHE A 51 -5.36 -13.11 -7.61
N LYS A 52 -5.84 -12.62 -8.75
CA LYS A 52 -7.12 -13.04 -9.32
C LYS A 52 -7.19 -14.56 -9.51
N ARG A 53 -6.13 -15.17 -10.05
CA ARG A 53 -6.09 -16.63 -10.27
C ARG A 53 -6.28 -17.43 -8.97
N HIS A 54 -5.80 -16.92 -7.84
CA HIS A 54 -5.79 -17.65 -6.58
C HIS A 54 -6.92 -17.28 -5.63
N LEU A 55 -7.50 -16.10 -5.78
CA LEU A 55 -8.46 -15.52 -4.84
C LEU A 55 -9.79 -15.13 -5.49
N SER A 56 -10.06 -15.57 -6.73
CA SER A 56 -11.20 -15.10 -7.53
C SER A 56 -12.53 -15.18 -6.78
N ASP A 57 -12.78 -16.27 -6.07
CA ASP A 57 -14.05 -16.54 -5.37
C ASP A 57 -14.12 -15.96 -3.96
N LEU A 58 -13.02 -15.38 -3.46
CA LEU A 58 -12.99 -14.77 -2.15
C LEU A 58 -13.88 -13.53 -2.11
N GLU A 59 -14.79 -13.47 -1.15
CA GLU A 59 -15.55 -12.25 -0.87
C GLU A 59 -14.66 -11.23 -0.16
N VAL A 60 -14.63 -10.02 -0.69
CA VAL A 60 -13.80 -8.91 -0.18
C VAL A 60 -14.63 -7.66 0.06
N GLY A 61 -14.25 -6.91 1.08
CA GLY A 61 -14.84 -5.61 1.36
C GLY A 61 -14.22 -4.51 0.50
N VAL A 62 -15.03 -3.79 -0.24
CA VAL A 62 -14.62 -2.72 -1.14
C VAL A 62 -15.02 -1.37 -0.58
N PHE A 63 -14.07 -0.45 -0.56
CA PHE A 63 -14.23 0.92 -0.10
C PHE A 63 -14.22 1.88 -1.29
N ASP A 64 -14.99 2.94 -1.18
CA ASP A 64 -14.99 4.08 -2.10
C ASP A 64 -14.99 5.40 -1.33
N ASN A 65 -15.07 6.51 -2.04
CA ASN A 65 -15.16 7.84 -1.44
C ASN A 65 -16.58 8.43 -1.53
N ASN A 66 -17.63 7.60 -1.58
CA ASN A 66 -19.00 8.09 -1.59
C ASN A 66 -19.24 9.04 -0.42
N PRO A 67 -19.62 10.30 -0.66
CA PRO A 67 -19.86 11.30 0.39
C PRO A 67 -20.92 10.89 1.41
N GLU A 68 -21.91 10.11 1.01
CA GLU A 68 -22.99 9.65 1.89
C GLU A 68 -22.53 8.62 2.93
N LEU A 69 -21.34 8.06 2.73
CA LEU A 69 -20.76 7.02 3.58
C LEU A 69 -19.56 7.51 4.40
N LEU A 70 -19.29 8.83 4.37
CA LEU A 70 -18.08 9.43 4.96
C LEU A 70 -17.96 9.25 6.47
N ASP A 71 -19.09 9.26 7.17
CA ASP A 71 -19.14 9.15 8.63
C ASP A 71 -19.14 7.70 9.13
N ARG A 72 -19.15 6.72 8.22
CA ARG A 72 -19.09 5.32 8.60
C ARG A 72 -17.69 4.92 8.99
N SER A 73 -17.62 4.03 9.97
CA SER A 73 -16.35 3.44 10.40
C SER A 73 -15.59 2.83 9.23
N GLN A 74 -14.32 3.22 9.06
CA GLN A 74 -13.42 2.60 8.07
C GLN A 74 -13.15 1.10 8.34
N LYS A 75 -13.70 0.56 9.43
CA LYS A 75 -13.62 -0.87 9.77
C LYS A 75 -14.62 -1.72 9.01
N THR A 76 -15.68 -1.14 8.47
CA THR A 76 -16.72 -1.87 7.75
C THR A 76 -16.80 -1.35 6.32
N ALA A 77 -16.47 -2.21 5.37
CA ALA A 77 -16.59 -1.87 3.96
C ALA A 77 -18.07 -1.63 3.59
N PRO A 78 -18.35 -0.57 2.80
CA PRO A 78 -19.72 -0.28 2.37
C PRO A 78 -20.27 -1.32 1.37
N HIS A 79 -19.38 -1.97 0.63
CA HIS A 79 -19.73 -2.95 -0.40
C HIS A 79 -18.93 -4.23 -0.22
N THR A 80 -19.50 -5.34 -0.69
CA THR A 80 -18.80 -6.62 -0.80
C THR A 80 -18.96 -7.15 -2.22
N MET A 81 -17.92 -7.80 -2.74
CA MET A 81 -17.97 -8.50 -4.01
C MET A 81 -16.91 -9.60 -4.05
N ARG A 82 -16.94 -10.45 -5.09
CA ARG A 82 -15.86 -11.42 -5.30
C ARG A 82 -14.58 -10.70 -5.72
N PHE A 83 -13.46 -11.17 -5.24
CA PHE A 83 -12.15 -10.60 -5.56
C PHE A 83 -11.88 -10.58 -7.08
N GLY A 84 -12.28 -11.65 -7.79
CA GLY A 84 -12.15 -11.71 -9.23
C GLY A 84 -12.91 -10.60 -9.95
N ASP A 85 -14.16 -10.35 -9.54
CA ASP A 85 -15.02 -9.30 -10.11
C ASP A 85 -14.46 -7.91 -9.78
N TYR A 86 -13.90 -7.75 -8.57
CA TYR A 86 -13.21 -6.52 -8.17
C TYR A 86 -12.00 -6.21 -9.08
N ILE A 87 -11.16 -7.22 -9.34
CA ILE A 87 -10.00 -7.03 -10.23
C ILE A 87 -10.46 -6.65 -11.65
N ASP A 88 -11.48 -7.32 -12.18
CA ASP A 88 -12.03 -6.97 -13.51
C ASP A 88 -12.54 -5.53 -13.54
N MET A 89 -13.29 -5.14 -12.55
CA MET A 89 -13.84 -3.79 -12.44
C MET A 89 -12.75 -2.69 -12.44
N ILE A 90 -11.66 -2.88 -11.70
CA ILE A 90 -10.57 -1.89 -11.64
C ILE A 90 -9.66 -1.90 -12.87
N GLU A 91 -9.64 -3.00 -13.64
CA GLU A 91 -8.91 -3.10 -14.91
C GLU A 91 -9.73 -2.57 -16.09
N GLU A 92 -11.07 -2.62 -16.01
CA GLU A 92 -11.96 -2.18 -17.09
C GLU A 92 -11.99 -0.64 -17.24
N LYS A 93 -12.05 0.09 -16.13
CA LYS A 93 -12.18 1.55 -16.14
C LYS A 93 -11.71 2.18 -14.84
N PRO A 94 -11.35 3.48 -14.89
CA PRO A 94 -11.04 4.24 -13.69
C PRO A 94 -12.19 4.21 -12.67
N THR A 95 -11.83 3.99 -11.40
CA THR A 95 -12.78 3.96 -10.29
C THR A 95 -12.08 4.35 -8.99
N ASP A 96 -12.80 4.91 -8.04
CA ASP A 96 -12.29 5.19 -6.70
C ASP A 96 -12.40 3.99 -5.74
N ALA A 97 -12.92 2.87 -6.22
CA ALA A 97 -13.00 1.63 -5.48
C ALA A 97 -11.61 1.09 -5.10
N ARG A 98 -11.46 0.66 -3.87
CA ARG A 98 -10.20 0.11 -3.36
C ARG A 98 -10.41 -0.96 -2.29
N LEU A 99 -9.48 -1.90 -2.22
CA LEU A 99 -9.31 -2.74 -1.05
C LEU A 99 -8.38 -2.01 -0.07
N HIS A 100 -8.85 -1.85 1.15
CA HIS A 100 -8.13 -1.18 2.23
C HIS A 100 -7.86 -2.17 3.36
N LEU A 101 -6.63 -2.19 3.87
CA LEU A 101 -6.20 -3.11 4.93
C LEU A 101 -6.49 -4.59 4.63
N PHE A 102 -6.39 -4.98 3.36
CA PHE A 102 -6.63 -6.35 2.95
C PHE A 102 -5.45 -7.25 3.36
N ASN A 103 -5.69 -8.11 4.34
CA ASN A 103 -4.66 -9.05 4.79
C ASN A 103 -4.59 -10.27 3.86
N VAL A 104 -3.91 -10.10 2.73
CA VAL A 104 -3.73 -11.15 1.73
C VAL A 104 -3.00 -12.37 2.28
N PHE A 105 -2.12 -12.21 3.26
CA PHE A 105 -1.35 -13.30 3.88
C PHE A 105 -2.22 -14.22 4.72
N LYS A 106 -3.37 -13.74 5.21
CA LYS A 106 -4.36 -14.60 5.87
C LYS A 106 -4.95 -15.65 4.91
N HIS A 107 -5.07 -15.29 3.64
CA HIS A 107 -5.65 -16.13 2.60
C HIS A 107 -4.58 -16.92 1.82
N MET A 108 -3.37 -16.38 1.76
CA MET A 108 -2.22 -16.96 1.06
C MET A 108 -0.95 -16.88 1.94
N PRO A 109 -0.83 -17.70 3.00
CA PRO A 109 0.27 -17.59 3.96
C PRO A 109 1.66 -17.78 3.34
N ASP A 110 1.76 -18.55 2.27
CA ASP A 110 3.04 -18.80 1.59
C ASP A 110 3.63 -17.57 0.90
N LEU A 111 2.86 -16.49 0.72
CA LEU A 111 3.38 -15.24 0.17
C LEU A 111 4.49 -14.61 1.01
N VAL A 112 4.53 -14.91 2.30
CA VAL A 112 5.63 -14.45 3.19
C VAL A 112 7.00 -14.96 2.72
N LYS A 113 7.06 -16.06 1.96
CA LYS A 113 8.29 -16.64 1.40
C LYS A 113 8.75 -15.94 0.11
N ASP A 114 7.93 -15.04 -0.43
CA ASP A 114 8.22 -14.36 -1.70
C ASP A 114 9.11 -13.12 -1.53
N PHE A 115 9.31 -12.65 -0.29
CA PHE A 115 10.19 -11.52 0.00
C PHE A 115 10.83 -11.64 1.38
N GLU A 116 11.96 -11.00 1.52
CA GLU A 116 12.62 -10.78 2.80
C GLU A 116 12.40 -9.33 3.23
N TYR A 117 12.19 -9.12 4.54
CA TYR A 117 12.12 -7.76 5.05
C TYR A 117 13.49 -7.11 4.91
N PRO A 118 13.57 -5.90 4.33
CA PRO A 118 14.83 -5.18 4.26
C PRO A 118 15.38 -4.90 5.67
N ASP A 119 16.70 -4.89 5.81
CA ASP A 119 17.38 -4.66 7.09
C ASP A 119 16.90 -3.39 7.79
N ILE A 120 16.59 -2.34 7.02
CA ILE A 120 16.05 -1.09 7.55
C ILE A 120 14.69 -1.25 8.23
N ALA A 121 13.92 -2.28 7.87
CA ALA A 121 12.60 -2.59 8.43
C ALA A 121 12.63 -3.74 9.44
N ASP A 122 13.71 -4.50 9.53
CA ASP A 122 13.78 -5.76 10.29
C ASP A 122 13.54 -5.59 11.79
N ARG A 123 13.91 -4.45 12.34
CA ARG A 123 13.74 -4.12 13.76
C ARG A 123 12.47 -3.37 14.08
N ILE A 124 11.70 -3.01 13.06
CA ILE A 124 10.48 -2.20 13.15
C ILE A 124 9.31 -3.08 12.73
N LEU A 125 8.56 -3.59 13.68
CA LEU A 125 7.27 -4.28 13.51
C LEU A 125 7.10 -5.10 12.23
N LYS A 126 7.51 -6.35 12.23
CA LYS A 126 7.20 -7.35 11.20
C LYS A 126 5.70 -7.76 11.17
N SER A 127 4.83 -7.12 11.95
CA SER A 127 3.61 -7.78 12.42
C SER A 127 2.36 -7.55 11.59
N LEU A 128 2.31 -6.59 10.66
CA LEU A 128 1.07 -6.25 9.96
C LEU A 128 1.31 -5.87 8.48
N PRO A 129 1.70 -6.82 7.62
CA PRO A 129 1.69 -6.54 6.20
C PRO A 129 0.25 -6.54 5.68
N PHE A 130 -0.20 -5.41 5.16
CA PHE A 130 -1.47 -5.27 4.47
C PHE A 130 -1.25 -4.99 3.00
N ALA A 131 -2.11 -5.54 2.17
CA ALA A 131 -2.19 -5.15 0.77
C ALA A 131 -3.23 -4.03 0.60
N PHE A 132 -2.87 -3.06 -0.22
CA PHE A 132 -3.75 -2.01 -0.70
C PHE A 132 -3.86 -2.20 -2.21
N ILE A 133 -5.03 -2.49 -2.71
CA ILE A 133 -5.26 -2.74 -4.13
C ILE A 133 -6.29 -1.73 -4.62
N GLY A 134 -5.92 -0.94 -5.61
CA GLY A 134 -6.80 0.04 -6.22
C GLY A 134 -6.47 0.20 -7.70
N GLY A 135 -7.46 0.51 -8.50
CA GLY A 135 -7.30 0.84 -9.91
C GLY A 135 -6.99 2.32 -10.11
N GLU A 136 -6.92 2.73 -11.39
CA GLU A 136 -6.84 4.14 -11.76
C GLU A 136 -8.03 4.90 -11.17
N GLY A 137 -7.77 6.06 -10.59
CA GLY A 137 -8.79 6.90 -9.94
C GLY A 137 -9.00 6.62 -8.45
N SER A 138 -8.44 5.54 -7.90
CA SER A 138 -8.55 5.29 -6.47
C SER A 138 -7.74 6.29 -5.64
N VAL A 139 -8.38 6.87 -4.63
CA VAL A 139 -7.78 7.91 -3.79
C VAL A 139 -8.02 7.59 -2.31
N ALA A 140 -6.94 7.51 -1.54
CA ALA A 140 -7.03 7.58 -0.09
C ALA A 140 -7.10 9.05 0.33
N ARG A 141 -8.08 9.39 1.18
CA ARG A 141 -8.23 10.76 1.69
C ARG A 141 -7.07 11.13 2.59
N LEU A 142 -6.90 12.42 2.79
CA LEU A 142 -5.97 12.95 3.78
C LEU A 142 -6.32 12.35 5.15
N HIS A 143 -5.36 11.67 5.75
CA HIS A 143 -5.48 11.05 7.06
C HIS A 143 -4.11 11.04 7.75
N ARG A 144 -4.11 10.73 9.00
CA ARG A 144 -2.93 10.41 9.79
C ARG A 144 -3.08 8.98 10.27
N ASP A 145 -2.03 8.20 10.11
CA ASP A 145 -2.03 6.83 10.59
C ASP A 145 -2.12 6.78 12.12
N MET A 146 -2.74 5.72 12.65
CA MET A 146 -2.90 5.54 14.08
C MET A 146 -1.55 5.45 14.78
N ASP A 147 -1.48 5.93 16.00
CA ASP A 147 -0.33 5.83 16.89
C ASP A 147 0.96 6.48 16.35
N ASN A 148 0.84 7.43 15.42
CA ASN A 148 1.99 8.05 14.74
C ASN A 148 2.94 7.01 14.12
N SER A 149 2.39 5.95 13.56
CA SER A 149 3.17 4.83 13.00
C SER A 149 4.06 5.29 11.85
N ASN A 150 5.25 4.71 11.79
CA ASN A 150 6.07 4.77 10.58
C ASN A 150 5.61 3.66 9.62
N VAL A 151 5.42 4.01 8.37
CA VAL A 151 4.88 3.10 7.36
C VAL A 151 5.91 2.85 6.26
N PHE A 152 6.16 1.58 5.96
CA PHE A 152 6.87 1.15 4.77
C PHE A 152 5.87 0.77 3.70
N LEU A 153 5.83 1.54 2.63
CA LEU A 153 4.94 1.31 1.50
C LEU A 153 5.75 0.82 0.30
N THR A 154 5.49 -0.40 -0.14
CA THR A 154 6.12 -0.97 -1.33
C THR A 154 5.09 -1.07 -2.44
N GLU A 155 5.39 -0.51 -3.60
CA GLU A 155 4.57 -0.59 -4.81
C GLU A 155 5.08 -1.74 -5.67
N PHE A 156 4.31 -2.82 -5.80
CA PHE A 156 4.65 -3.98 -6.63
C PHE A 156 4.08 -3.89 -8.04
N TRP A 157 2.99 -3.15 -8.22
CA TRP A 157 2.29 -3.05 -9.49
C TRP A 157 1.68 -1.67 -9.67
N GLY A 158 1.94 -1.05 -10.81
CA GLY A 158 1.36 0.24 -11.16
C GLY A 158 2.17 1.44 -10.70
N ARG A 159 1.47 2.52 -10.39
CA ARG A 159 2.04 3.78 -9.91
C ARG A 159 1.12 4.44 -8.91
N LYS A 160 1.69 4.93 -7.83
CA LYS A 160 0.97 5.65 -6.78
C LYS A 160 1.57 7.03 -6.57
N LYS A 161 0.72 8.05 -6.55
CA LYS A 161 1.10 9.40 -6.13
C LYS A 161 0.81 9.53 -4.64
N VAL A 162 1.82 9.88 -3.86
CA VAL A 162 1.69 10.14 -2.43
C VAL A 162 1.98 11.61 -2.18
N VAL A 163 1.12 12.28 -1.42
CA VAL A 163 1.31 13.66 -0.99
C VAL A 163 1.37 13.67 0.52
N LEU A 164 2.47 14.14 1.07
CA LEU A 164 2.69 14.24 2.50
C LEU A 164 2.66 15.71 2.94
N PHE A 165 2.10 15.93 4.10
CA PHE A 165 2.06 17.25 4.74
C PHE A 165 2.91 17.18 6.02
N SER A 166 3.67 18.25 6.29
CA SER A 166 4.32 18.36 7.59
C SER A 166 3.28 18.44 8.71
N PRO A 167 3.57 17.88 9.86
CA PRO A 167 2.72 17.97 11.06
C PRO A 167 2.41 19.41 11.45
#